data_fba673fa62a23051b786c4d46a3a3bbe
#
_entry.id   fba673fa62a23051b786c4d46a3a3bbe
#
_cell.length_a   1.000
_cell.length_b   1.000
_cell.length_c   1.000
_cell.angle_alpha   90.00
_cell.angle_beta   90.00
_cell.angle_gamma   90.00
#
_symmetry.space_group_name_H-M   'P 1'
#
loop_
_entity.id
_entity.type
_entity.pdbx_description
1 polymer ?
#
loop_
_entity_poly.entity_id
_entity_poly.type
_entity_poly.pdbx_seq_one_letter_code
_entity_poly.pdbx_strand_id
1 'polypeptide(L)'
;MLTDGYARFRETGFPRHEGAYRALAEGQEPPVMVISCCDSRVDPEAIFDAGPGELFVVRNVANLVPPCDPGGDYGTGAAIEFAVEGLGVADIVVMGHSGCGGIRAYIESRGAPPGESGAPGFIGKWISTVRGAEARLPTDAPSDGPGLQEAFEYASIRNSLDNLMTFPIVRQAVDDGRLRLHGAHFSIADGLLTVLDPATGNAAVPE
;
A
#
# COMPACT_ATOMS: atom_id res chain seq x y z
N MET A 1 -10.96 -21.14 -16.88
CA MET A 1 -11.13 -19.92 -16.02
C MET A 1 -10.00 -18.93 -16.20
N LEU A 2 -8.76 -19.17 -15.77
CA LEU A 2 -7.64 -18.24 -16.04
C LEU A 2 -7.20 -18.28 -17.51
N THR A 3 -7.16 -19.44 -18.12
CA THR A 3 -6.86 -19.64 -19.56
C THR A 3 -7.86 -18.92 -20.45
N ASP A 4 -9.15 -18.95 -20.12
CA ASP A 4 -10.18 -18.24 -20.89
C ASP A 4 -10.05 -16.71 -20.72
N GLY A 5 -9.65 -16.26 -19.52
CA GLY A 5 -9.29 -14.86 -19.26
C GLY A 5 -8.10 -14.42 -20.12
N TYR A 6 -7.06 -15.24 -20.15
CA TYR A 6 -5.89 -14.97 -21.00
C TYR A 6 -6.25 -14.95 -22.50
N ALA A 7 -7.10 -15.86 -22.97
CA ALA A 7 -7.57 -15.84 -24.37
C ALA A 7 -8.25 -14.50 -24.70
N ARG A 8 -9.17 -14.04 -23.84
CA ARG A 8 -9.79 -12.70 -24.02
C ARG A 8 -8.79 -11.57 -24.01
N PHE A 9 -7.81 -11.62 -23.10
CA PHE A 9 -6.73 -10.63 -23.07
C PHE A 9 -5.97 -10.61 -24.42
N ARG A 10 -5.62 -11.77 -24.98
CA ARG A 10 -4.95 -11.85 -26.29
C ARG A 10 -5.79 -11.32 -27.44
N GLU A 11 -7.11 -11.54 -27.40
CA GLU A 11 -8.03 -11.12 -28.45
C GLU A 11 -8.39 -9.62 -28.37
N THR A 12 -8.51 -9.07 -27.16
CA THR A 12 -9.04 -7.71 -26.97
C THR A 12 -8.18 -6.81 -26.13
N GLY A 13 -7.60 -7.29 -25.02
CA GLY A 13 -6.79 -6.50 -24.10
C GLY A 13 -5.44 -6.13 -24.67
N PHE A 14 -4.68 -7.12 -25.14
CA PHE A 14 -3.35 -6.88 -25.69
C PHE A 14 -3.38 -5.96 -26.93
N PRO A 15 -4.29 -6.12 -27.91
CA PRO A 15 -4.34 -5.22 -29.07
C PRO A 15 -4.61 -3.75 -28.72
N ARG A 16 -5.35 -3.49 -27.63
CA ARG A 16 -5.59 -2.11 -27.17
C ARG A 16 -4.33 -1.42 -26.67
N HIS A 17 -3.40 -2.20 -26.11
CA HIS A 17 -2.17 -1.69 -25.49
C HIS A 17 -0.90 -2.22 -26.18
N GLU A 18 -1.02 -2.78 -27.41
CA GLU A 18 0.09 -3.44 -28.09
C GLU A 18 1.31 -2.52 -28.25
N GLY A 19 1.08 -1.26 -28.59
CA GLY A 19 2.15 -0.27 -28.72
C GLY A 19 2.88 -0.04 -27.40
N ALA A 20 2.16 0.08 -26.30
CA ALA A 20 2.73 0.23 -24.96
C ALA A 20 3.54 -1.02 -24.56
N TYR A 21 2.98 -2.22 -24.73
CA TYR A 21 3.71 -3.46 -24.41
C TYR A 21 4.98 -3.63 -25.23
N ARG A 22 4.96 -3.27 -26.53
CA ARG A 22 6.16 -3.34 -27.38
C ARG A 22 7.25 -2.38 -26.91
N ALA A 23 6.90 -1.16 -26.52
CA ALA A 23 7.84 -0.20 -25.96
C ALA A 23 8.39 -0.69 -24.60
N LEU A 24 7.51 -1.18 -23.74
CA LEU A 24 7.87 -1.68 -22.40
C LEU A 24 8.67 -2.99 -22.42
N ALA A 25 8.73 -3.70 -23.55
CA ALA A 25 9.61 -4.87 -23.70
C ALA A 25 11.11 -4.50 -23.63
N GLU A 26 11.46 -3.24 -23.93
CA GLU A 26 12.84 -2.73 -23.85
C GLU A 26 13.20 -2.19 -22.44
N GLY A 27 12.20 -1.94 -21.57
CA GLY A 27 12.39 -1.44 -20.21
C GLY A 27 11.12 -0.83 -19.64
N GLN A 28 11.17 -0.47 -18.36
CA GLN A 28 10.08 0.21 -17.66
C GLN A 28 10.59 1.42 -16.89
N GLU A 29 9.80 2.49 -16.88
CA GLU A 29 10.05 3.72 -16.14
C GLU A 29 8.74 4.23 -15.50
N PRO A 30 8.11 3.45 -14.61
CA PRO A 30 6.87 3.85 -13.98
C PRO A 30 7.10 5.09 -13.09
N PRO A 31 6.30 6.15 -13.24
CA PRO A 31 6.45 7.35 -12.42
C PRO A 31 6.02 7.15 -10.96
N VAL A 32 5.17 6.16 -10.68
CA VAL A 32 4.53 5.97 -9.38
C VAL A 32 4.71 4.54 -8.88
N MET A 33 5.12 4.41 -7.61
CA MET A 33 5.00 3.15 -6.87
C MET A 33 3.72 3.16 -6.03
N VAL A 34 2.95 2.05 -6.08
CA VAL A 34 1.80 1.86 -5.20
C VAL A 34 2.02 0.66 -4.29
N ILE A 35 1.92 0.88 -2.97
CA ILE A 35 1.94 -0.17 -1.95
C ILE A 35 0.49 -0.37 -1.46
N SER A 36 -0.13 -1.48 -1.84
CA SER A 36 -1.54 -1.76 -1.56
C SER A 36 -1.78 -3.11 -0.91
N CYS A 37 -3.04 -3.37 -0.52
CA CYS A 37 -3.42 -4.65 0.06
C CYS A 37 -3.51 -5.77 -1.00
N CYS A 38 -3.22 -7.02 -0.59
CA CYS A 38 -3.51 -8.22 -1.38
C CYS A 38 -5.01 -8.53 -1.53
N ASP A 39 -5.89 -7.77 -0.89
CA ASP A 39 -7.34 -7.97 -0.96
C ASP A 39 -7.82 -7.93 -2.42
N SER A 40 -8.54 -8.96 -2.83
CA SER A 40 -8.96 -9.14 -4.23
C SER A 40 -9.94 -8.07 -4.73
N ARG A 41 -10.47 -7.24 -3.85
CA ARG A 41 -11.42 -6.16 -4.16
C ARG A 41 -10.73 -4.82 -4.45
N VAL A 42 -9.41 -4.72 -4.23
CA VAL A 42 -8.67 -3.46 -4.33
C VAL A 42 -7.45 -3.62 -5.23
N ASP A 43 -7.68 -3.57 -6.52
CA ASP A 43 -6.63 -3.65 -7.53
C ASP A 43 -6.21 -2.22 -7.92
N PRO A 44 -4.94 -1.82 -7.70
CA PRO A 44 -4.51 -0.46 -7.98
C PRO A 44 -4.66 -0.05 -9.43
N GLU A 45 -4.31 -0.93 -10.37
CA GLU A 45 -4.42 -0.60 -11.79
C GLU A 45 -5.88 -0.33 -12.18
N ALA A 46 -6.82 -1.10 -11.62
CA ALA A 46 -8.25 -0.88 -11.87
C ALA A 46 -8.79 0.40 -11.21
N ILE A 47 -8.33 0.71 -9.96
CA ILE A 47 -8.82 1.88 -9.20
C ILE A 47 -8.31 3.19 -9.81
N PHE A 48 -7.08 3.20 -10.29
CA PHE A 48 -6.46 4.40 -10.89
C PHE A 48 -6.62 4.47 -12.40
N ASP A 49 -7.35 3.52 -13.03
CA ASP A 49 -7.49 3.39 -14.50
C ASP A 49 -6.12 3.42 -15.21
N ALA A 50 -5.14 2.75 -14.60
CA ALA A 50 -3.75 2.79 -15.03
C ALA A 50 -3.48 1.74 -16.12
N GLY A 51 -2.77 2.16 -17.16
CA GLY A 51 -2.29 1.32 -18.23
C GLY A 51 -0.99 0.57 -17.90
N PRO A 52 -0.56 -0.34 -18.80
CA PRO A 52 0.70 -1.07 -18.63
C PRO A 52 1.89 -0.13 -18.49
N GLY A 53 2.72 -0.32 -17.45
CA GLY A 53 3.94 0.44 -17.20
C GLY A 53 3.76 1.76 -16.44
N GLU A 54 2.54 2.16 -16.11
CA GLU A 54 2.27 3.40 -15.40
C GLU A 54 2.48 3.28 -13.88
N LEU A 55 2.30 2.08 -13.32
CA LEU A 55 2.49 1.82 -11.89
C LEU A 55 3.51 0.72 -11.64
N PHE A 56 4.32 0.90 -10.60
CA PHE A 56 5.11 -0.17 -9.98
C PHE A 56 4.40 -0.62 -8.72
N VAL A 57 3.77 -1.80 -8.75
CA VAL A 57 2.84 -2.22 -7.70
C VAL A 57 3.44 -3.27 -6.78
N VAL A 58 3.36 -3.02 -5.47
CA VAL A 58 3.60 -4.00 -4.41
C VAL A 58 2.31 -4.26 -3.67
N ARG A 59 1.91 -5.52 -3.56
CA ARG A 59 0.74 -5.91 -2.78
C ARG A 59 1.14 -6.85 -1.65
N ASN A 60 0.78 -6.47 -0.42
CA ASN A 60 0.99 -7.28 0.77
C ASN A 60 -0.26 -7.25 1.66
N VAL A 61 -0.32 -8.09 2.69
CA VAL A 61 -1.48 -8.08 3.60
C VAL A 61 -1.51 -6.76 4.38
N ALA A 62 -2.60 -6.01 4.26
CA ALA A 62 -2.86 -4.73 4.92
C ALA A 62 -1.96 -3.56 4.48
N ASN A 63 -1.39 -3.59 3.26
CA ASN A 63 -0.59 -2.47 2.71
C ASN A 63 0.48 -1.94 3.67
N LEU A 64 1.13 -2.82 4.42
CA LEU A 64 2.07 -2.45 5.46
C LEU A 64 3.48 -2.17 4.88
N VAL A 65 4.11 -1.16 5.45
CA VAL A 65 5.54 -0.92 5.31
C VAL A 65 6.17 -1.09 6.69
N PRO A 66 6.97 -2.15 6.92
CA PRO A 66 7.77 -2.26 8.14
C PRO A 66 8.84 -1.16 8.21
N PRO A 67 9.33 -0.79 9.41
CA PRO A 67 10.54 0.04 9.51
C PRO A 67 11.71 -0.58 8.74
N CYS A 68 12.62 0.27 8.25
CA CYS A 68 13.83 -0.20 7.59
C CYS A 68 14.64 -1.10 8.52
N ASP A 69 14.85 -2.34 8.11
CA ASP A 69 15.73 -3.30 8.78
C ASP A 69 16.66 -3.92 7.72
N PRO A 70 17.93 -3.46 7.64
CA PRO A 70 18.87 -3.99 6.64
C PRO A 70 19.16 -5.48 6.78
N GLY A 71 18.90 -6.07 7.95
CA GLY A 71 19.02 -7.51 8.21
C GLY A 71 17.74 -8.31 7.95
N GLY A 72 16.65 -7.64 7.61
CA GLY A 72 15.34 -8.25 7.39
C GLY A 72 15.10 -8.64 5.94
N ASP A 73 14.69 -9.88 5.70
CA ASP A 73 14.31 -10.38 4.37
C ASP A 73 12.87 -9.95 4.02
N TYR A 74 12.66 -8.65 3.75
CA TYR A 74 11.35 -8.13 3.40
C TYR A 74 11.26 -7.81 1.90
N GLY A 75 10.41 -8.54 1.17
CA GLY A 75 10.14 -8.25 -0.24
C GLY A 75 9.65 -6.82 -0.48
N THR A 76 8.90 -6.23 0.47
CA THR A 76 8.48 -4.83 0.40
C THR A 76 9.68 -3.87 0.46
N GLY A 77 10.68 -4.13 1.32
CA GLY A 77 11.88 -3.30 1.41
C GLY A 77 12.71 -3.35 0.11
N ALA A 78 12.91 -4.54 -0.45
CA ALA A 78 13.60 -4.70 -1.73
C ALA A 78 12.88 -3.98 -2.88
N ALA A 79 11.55 -4.02 -2.88
CA ALA A 79 10.76 -3.32 -3.89
C ALA A 79 10.83 -1.79 -3.74
N ILE A 80 10.87 -1.27 -2.51
CA ILE A 80 11.07 0.17 -2.24
C ILE A 80 12.44 0.61 -2.75
N GLU A 81 13.50 -0.14 -2.43
CA GLU A 81 14.85 0.16 -2.91
C GLU A 81 14.90 0.17 -4.44
N PHE A 82 14.35 -0.84 -5.08
CA PHE A 82 14.32 -0.94 -6.54
C PHE A 82 13.51 0.20 -7.18
N ALA A 83 12.37 0.58 -6.59
CA ALA A 83 11.55 1.69 -7.10
C ALA A 83 12.29 3.03 -7.02
N VAL A 84 12.96 3.31 -5.89
CA VAL A 84 13.63 4.61 -5.66
C VAL A 84 14.97 4.70 -6.39
N GLU A 85 15.83 3.67 -6.27
CA GLU A 85 17.20 3.69 -6.81
C GLU A 85 17.28 3.15 -8.24
N GLY A 86 16.47 2.12 -8.56
CA GLY A 86 16.51 1.45 -9.85
C GLY A 86 15.61 2.10 -10.90
N LEU A 87 14.38 2.45 -10.53
CA LEU A 87 13.37 3.01 -11.44
C LEU A 87 13.24 4.51 -11.35
N GLY A 88 13.65 5.14 -10.23
CA GLY A 88 13.57 6.59 -10.05
C GLY A 88 12.14 7.12 -9.98
N VAL A 89 11.21 6.37 -9.34
CA VAL A 89 9.82 6.82 -9.19
C VAL A 89 9.74 8.19 -8.52
N ALA A 90 8.82 9.03 -8.98
CA ALA A 90 8.61 10.38 -8.41
C ALA A 90 7.62 10.38 -7.23
N ASP A 91 6.78 9.36 -7.13
CA ASP A 91 5.74 9.26 -6.12
C ASP A 91 5.66 7.84 -5.54
N ILE A 92 5.45 7.73 -4.22
CA ILE A 92 5.05 6.48 -3.56
C ILE A 92 3.68 6.71 -2.90
N VAL A 93 2.72 5.86 -3.23
CA VAL A 93 1.38 5.87 -2.65
C VAL A 93 1.20 4.65 -1.75
N VAL A 94 0.86 4.85 -0.48
CA VAL A 94 0.37 3.79 0.40
C VAL A 94 -1.15 3.81 0.36
N MET A 95 -1.76 2.80 -0.28
CA MET A 95 -3.21 2.71 -0.44
C MET A 95 -3.80 1.63 0.47
N GLY A 96 -4.52 2.07 1.51
CA GLY A 96 -5.37 1.22 2.34
C GLY A 96 -6.80 1.12 1.81
N HIS A 97 -7.63 0.37 2.51
CA HIS A 97 -9.02 0.21 2.09
C HIS A 97 -9.95 -0.15 3.25
N SER A 98 -11.24 0.11 3.07
CA SER A 98 -12.29 -0.21 4.03
C SER A 98 -12.43 -1.73 4.23
N GLY A 99 -12.65 -2.15 5.47
CA GLY A 99 -12.90 -3.55 5.84
C GLY A 99 -11.69 -4.47 5.60
N CYS A 100 -10.46 -3.96 5.80
CA CYS A 100 -9.24 -4.73 5.63
C CYS A 100 -9.15 -5.90 6.62
N GLY A 101 -9.03 -7.13 6.10
CA GLY A 101 -8.96 -8.33 6.92
C GLY A 101 -7.70 -8.41 7.79
N GLY A 102 -6.57 -7.89 7.32
CA GLY A 102 -5.33 -7.86 8.10
C GLY A 102 -5.39 -6.88 9.26
N ILE A 103 -6.00 -5.71 9.07
CA ILE A 103 -6.26 -4.74 10.14
C ILE A 103 -7.24 -5.33 11.17
N ARG A 104 -8.31 -5.98 10.73
CA ARG A 104 -9.25 -6.66 11.60
C ARG A 104 -8.57 -7.72 12.47
N ALA A 105 -7.76 -8.58 11.85
CA ALA A 105 -7.03 -9.61 12.57
C ALA A 105 -6.09 -9.02 13.64
N TYR A 106 -5.46 -7.88 13.35
CA TYR A 106 -4.67 -7.16 14.35
C TYR A 106 -5.54 -6.67 15.52
N ILE A 107 -6.66 -6.00 15.24
CA ILE A 107 -7.58 -5.48 16.27
C ILE A 107 -8.07 -6.62 17.18
N GLU A 108 -8.46 -7.75 16.62
CA GLU A 108 -8.91 -8.93 17.36
C GLU A 108 -7.81 -9.55 18.23
N SER A 109 -6.55 -9.39 17.83
CA SER A 109 -5.37 -9.89 18.58
C SER A 109 -4.76 -8.88 19.54
N ARG A 110 -5.32 -7.68 19.68
CA ARG A 110 -4.82 -6.63 20.59
C ARG A 110 -4.78 -7.13 22.04
N GLY A 111 -3.68 -6.82 22.73
CA GLY A 111 -3.44 -7.27 24.10
C GLY A 111 -2.63 -8.56 24.20
N ALA A 112 -2.35 -9.26 23.10
CA ALA A 112 -1.37 -10.33 23.10
C ALA A 112 0.05 -9.77 23.32
N PRO A 113 0.97 -10.53 23.99
CA PRO A 113 2.35 -10.11 24.18
C PRO A 113 3.04 -9.73 22.88
N PRO A 114 4.04 -8.82 22.88
CA PRO A 114 4.84 -8.51 21.70
C PRO A 114 5.43 -9.77 21.08
N GLY A 115 5.18 -9.97 19.77
CA GLY A 115 5.60 -11.17 19.04
C GLY A 115 4.59 -12.33 19.10
N GLU A 116 3.60 -12.26 19.96
CA GLU A 116 2.45 -13.14 20.03
C GLU A 116 1.20 -12.34 19.63
N SER A 117 1.01 -12.07 18.34
CA SER A 117 -0.33 -11.77 17.89
C SER A 117 -1.12 -13.06 18.06
N GLY A 118 -2.35 -13.02 18.55
CA GLY A 118 -3.20 -14.22 18.72
C GLY A 118 -3.45 -15.01 17.42
N ALA A 119 -2.90 -14.53 16.30
CA ALA A 119 -2.84 -15.23 15.02
C ALA A 119 -1.51 -16.01 14.94
N PRO A 120 -1.54 -17.34 14.80
CA PRO A 120 -0.34 -18.17 14.70
C PRO A 120 0.37 -17.98 13.35
N GLY A 121 1.69 -18.22 13.33
CA GLY A 121 2.47 -18.32 12.10
C GLY A 121 2.86 -16.99 11.45
N PHE A 122 3.00 -17.00 10.12
CA PHE A 122 3.51 -15.87 9.34
C PHE A 122 2.65 -14.61 9.45
N ILE A 123 1.32 -14.78 9.44
CA ILE A 123 0.40 -13.65 9.47
C ILE A 123 0.50 -12.89 10.79
N GLY A 124 0.60 -13.58 11.91
CA GLY A 124 0.72 -12.94 13.21
C GLY A 124 1.95 -12.06 13.33
N LYS A 125 3.12 -12.57 12.89
CA LYS A 125 4.35 -11.78 12.85
C LYS A 125 4.21 -10.56 11.93
N TRP A 126 3.59 -10.73 10.76
CA TRP A 126 3.41 -9.66 9.79
C TRP A 126 2.50 -8.55 10.30
N ILE A 127 1.28 -8.89 10.75
CA ILE A 127 0.31 -7.89 11.23
C ILE A 127 0.75 -7.20 12.52
N SER A 128 1.73 -7.74 13.26
CA SER A 128 2.30 -7.05 14.42
C SER A 128 2.92 -5.69 14.07
N THR A 129 3.26 -5.46 12.82
CA THR A 129 3.69 -4.14 12.29
C THR A 129 2.62 -3.07 12.49
N VAL A 130 1.33 -3.44 12.49
CA VAL A 130 0.22 -2.50 12.74
C VAL A 130 0.27 -1.89 14.16
N ARG A 131 0.99 -2.50 15.10
CA ARG A 131 1.14 -1.96 16.47
C ARG A 131 1.65 -0.51 16.47
N GLY A 132 2.53 -0.16 15.55
CA GLY A 132 3.01 1.22 15.39
C GLY A 132 1.90 2.22 15.08
N ALA A 133 0.79 1.77 14.50
CA ALA A 133 -0.35 2.61 14.18
C ALA A 133 -1.18 3.01 15.42
N GLU A 134 -1.06 2.31 16.55
CA GLU A 134 -1.78 2.66 17.78
C GLU A 134 -1.48 4.10 18.25
N ALA A 135 -0.24 4.54 18.11
CA ALA A 135 0.17 5.90 18.44
C ALA A 135 -0.37 6.98 17.47
N ARG A 136 -0.99 6.55 16.36
CA ARG A 136 -1.57 7.41 15.32
C ARG A 136 -3.10 7.44 15.37
N LEU A 137 -3.71 6.70 16.28
CA LEU A 137 -5.16 6.74 16.46
C LEU A 137 -5.57 8.12 16.97
N PRO A 138 -6.69 8.68 16.49
CA PRO A 138 -7.30 9.87 17.09
C PRO A 138 -7.61 9.64 18.57
N THR A 139 -7.53 10.70 19.38
CA THR A 139 -7.83 10.61 20.81
C THR A 139 -9.30 10.29 21.10
N ASP A 140 -10.18 10.60 20.17
CA ASP A 140 -11.62 10.32 20.16
C ASP A 140 -12.00 9.10 19.30
N ALA A 141 -11.01 8.28 18.91
CA ALA A 141 -11.29 7.07 18.16
C ALA A 141 -12.28 6.16 18.89
N PRO A 142 -13.26 5.57 18.18
CA PRO A 142 -14.15 4.58 18.77
C PRO A 142 -13.38 3.43 19.42
N SER A 143 -13.92 2.89 20.52
CA SER A 143 -13.26 1.80 21.26
C SER A 143 -13.44 0.42 20.60
N ASP A 144 -14.44 0.28 19.72
CA ASP A 144 -14.79 -0.98 19.06
C ASP A 144 -15.54 -0.76 17.74
N GLY A 145 -15.92 -1.85 17.10
CA GLY A 145 -16.77 -1.87 15.92
C GLY A 145 -16.13 -1.32 14.64
N PRO A 146 -16.98 -1.01 13.64
CA PRO A 146 -16.51 -0.53 12.33
C PRO A 146 -15.70 0.78 12.39
N GLY A 147 -16.06 1.69 13.31
CA GLY A 147 -15.37 2.95 13.47
C GLY A 147 -13.94 2.78 13.99
N LEU A 148 -13.70 1.83 14.90
CA LEU A 148 -12.35 1.50 15.35
C LEU A 148 -11.53 0.91 14.19
N GLN A 149 -12.11 0.04 13.40
CA GLN A 149 -11.45 -0.55 12.24
C GLN A 149 -11.03 0.53 11.25
N GLU A 150 -11.93 1.43 10.89
CA GLU A 150 -11.63 2.55 10.00
C GLU A 150 -10.52 3.45 10.56
N ALA A 151 -10.57 3.78 11.84
CA ALA A 151 -9.51 4.55 12.48
C ALA A 151 -8.14 3.85 12.38
N PHE A 152 -8.08 2.53 12.55
CA PHE A 152 -6.85 1.75 12.36
C PHE A 152 -6.40 1.68 10.91
N GLU A 153 -7.32 1.61 9.95
CA GLU A 153 -6.97 1.63 8.52
C GLU A 153 -6.24 2.93 8.17
N TYR A 154 -6.78 4.09 8.58
CA TYR A 154 -6.11 5.38 8.40
C TYR A 154 -4.80 5.49 9.19
N ALA A 155 -4.79 5.07 10.45
CA ALA A 155 -3.60 5.11 11.29
C ALA A 155 -2.48 4.22 10.73
N SER A 156 -2.82 3.06 10.14
CA SER A 156 -1.87 2.15 9.51
C SER A 156 -1.24 2.73 8.24
N ILE A 157 -2.01 3.48 7.44
CA ILE A 157 -1.46 4.20 6.29
C ILE A 157 -0.42 5.22 6.77
N ARG A 158 -0.76 6.04 7.77
CA ARG A 158 0.18 7.03 8.35
C ARG A 158 1.43 6.38 8.91
N ASN A 159 1.27 5.28 9.66
CA ASN A 159 2.41 4.53 10.18
C ASN A 159 3.31 3.99 9.07
N SER A 160 2.73 3.52 7.96
CA SER A 160 3.49 3.06 6.80
C SER A 160 4.24 4.20 6.11
N LEU A 161 3.65 5.40 6.02
CA LEU A 161 4.35 6.60 5.51
C LEU A 161 5.52 7.01 6.41
N ASP A 162 5.36 6.98 7.74
CA ASP A 162 6.46 7.24 8.66
C ASP A 162 7.57 6.18 8.55
N ASN A 163 7.19 4.92 8.37
CA ASN A 163 8.14 3.83 8.20
C ASN A 163 8.90 3.94 6.86
N LEU A 164 8.30 4.46 5.79
CA LEU A 164 9.02 4.80 4.56
C LEU A 164 10.16 5.78 4.84
N MET A 165 9.95 6.76 5.70
CA MET A 165 11.00 7.74 6.08
C MET A 165 12.13 7.14 6.93
N THR A 166 12.01 5.90 7.41
CA THR A 166 13.10 5.19 8.07
C THR A 166 14.12 4.60 7.08
N PHE A 167 13.75 4.47 5.80
CA PHE A 167 14.65 4.05 4.72
C PHE A 167 15.55 5.23 4.32
N PRO A 168 16.89 5.11 4.45
CA PRO A 168 17.79 6.23 4.13
C PRO A 168 17.62 6.75 2.70
N ILE A 169 17.44 5.85 1.74
CA ILE A 169 17.24 6.18 0.31
C ILE A 169 15.95 6.98 0.07
N VAL A 170 14.85 6.60 0.76
CA VAL A 170 13.57 7.32 0.67
C VAL A 170 13.71 8.71 1.27
N ARG A 171 14.27 8.80 2.48
CA ARG A 171 14.50 10.08 3.16
C ARG A 171 15.33 11.03 2.30
N GLN A 172 16.46 10.54 1.76
CA GLN A 172 17.32 11.34 0.90
C GLN A 172 16.57 11.83 -0.35
N ALA A 173 15.80 10.96 -1.00
CA ALA A 173 15.03 11.32 -2.18
C ALA A 173 13.92 12.34 -1.88
N VAL A 174 13.28 12.26 -0.71
CA VAL A 174 12.29 13.24 -0.25
C VAL A 174 12.96 14.58 0.09
N ASP A 175 14.07 14.57 0.83
CA ASP A 175 14.83 15.75 1.21
C ASP A 175 15.37 16.51 -0.03
N ASP A 176 15.74 15.77 -1.07
CA ASP A 176 16.17 16.32 -2.37
C ASP A 176 14.99 16.80 -3.24
N GLY A 177 13.76 16.62 -2.83
CA GLY A 177 12.57 16.98 -3.60
C GLY A 177 12.32 16.10 -4.84
N ARG A 178 12.98 14.94 -4.94
CA ARG A 178 12.84 13.99 -6.04
C ARG A 178 11.70 12.98 -5.84
N LEU A 179 11.27 12.79 -4.60
CA LEU A 179 10.25 11.82 -4.22
C LEU A 179 9.19 12.45 -3.34
N ARG A 180 7.93 12.13 -3.59
CA ARG A 180 6.78 12.52 -2.75
C ARG A 180 6.10 11.27 -2.20
N LEU A 181 5.61 11.36 -0.96
CA LEU A 181 4.90 10.27 -0.29
C LEU A 181 3.42 10.65 -0.14
N HIS A 182 2.53 9.73 -0.46
CA HIS A 182 1.08 9.92 -0.42
C HIS A 182 0.41 8.79 0.33
N GLY A 183 -0.62 9.12 1.11
CA GLY A 183 -1.53 8.15 1.69
C GLY A 183 -2.88 8.22 1.02
N ALA A 184 -3.50 7.07 0.75
CA ALA A 184 -4.84 6.99 0.21
C ALA A 184 -5.65 5.88 0.89
N HIS A 185 -6.96 6.06 1.01
CA HIS A 185 -7.88 5.07 1.53
C HIS A 185 -9.05 4.89 0.55
N PHE A 186 -9.27 3.66 0.11
CA PHE A 186 -10.33 3.31 -0.83
C PHE A 186 -11.53 2.68 -0.10
N SER A 187 -12.70 3.31 -0.23
CA SER A 187 -13.97 2.73 0.22
C SER A 187 -14.49 1.74 -0.81
N ILE A 188 -14.51 0.46 -0.43
CA ILE A 188 -14.98 -0.61 -1.34
C ILE A 188 -16.47 -0.47 -1.64
N ALA A 189 -17.27 0.00 -0.67
CA ALA A 189 -18.71 0.10 -0.81
C ALA A 189 -19.15 1.22 -1.77
N ASP A 190 -18.42 2.33 -1.73
CA ASP A 190 -18.82 3.56 -2.43
C ASP A 190 -17.93 3.86 -3.64
N GLY A 191 -16.80 3.16 -3.77
CA GLY A 191 -15.80 3.42 -4.81
C GLY A 191 -15.06 4.74 -4.63
N LEU A 192 -15.14 5.35 -3.44
CA LEU A 192 -14.49 6.62 -3.15
C LEU A 192 -13.04 6.43 -2.73
N LEU A 193 -12.15 7.20 -3.33
CA LEU A 193 -10.77 7.32 -2.90
C LEU A 193 -10.61 8.60 -2.06
N THR A 194 -10.08 8.46 -0.87
CA THR A 194 -9.75 9.58 0.02
C THR A 194 -8.25 9.71 0.09
N VAL A 195 -7.72 10.91 -0.14
CA VAL A 195 -6.28 11.21 -0.04
C VAL A 195 -6.00 11.84 1.32
N LEU A 196 -4.94 11.37 1.98
CA LEU A 196 -4.50 11.90 3.26
C LEU A 196 -3.54 13.07 3.02
N ASP A 197 -3.83 14.20 3.62
CA ASP A 197 -2.87 15.31 3.67
C ASP A 197 -1.66 14.90 4.55
N PRO A 198 -0.44 14.88 4.00
CA PRO A 198 0.74 14.43 4.73
C PRO A 198 1.10 15.34 5.92
N ALA A 199 0.74 16.62 5.88
CA ALA A 199 1.06 17.58 6.94
C ALA A 199 0.08 17.53 8.11
N THR A 200 -1.23 17.40 7.80
CA THR A 200 -2.29 17.44 8.82
C THR A 200 -2.86 16.06 9.13
N GLY A 201 -2.66 15.09 8.27
CA GLY A 201 -3.30 13.78 8.33
C GLY A 201 -4.81 13.83 8.02
N ASN A 202 -5.34 14.98 7.63
CA ASN A 202 -6.74 15.10 7.25
C ASN A 202 -7.00 14.36 5.93
N ALA A 203 -8.19 13.82 5.81
CA ALA A 203 -8.62 13.05 4.66
C ALA A 203 -9.54 13.92 3.77
N ALA A 204 -9.31 13.93 2.46
CA ALA A 204 -10.14 14.62 1.48
C ALA A 204 -10.35 13.75 0.24
N VAL A 205 -11.55 13.82 -0.34
CA VAL A 205 -11.82 13.19 -1.63
C VAL A 205 -11.28 14.12 -2.72
N PRO A 206 -10.48 13.62 -3.67
CA PRO A 206 -10.06 14.41 -4.84
C PRO A 206 -11.26 14.90 -5.65
N GLU A 207 -11.19 16.11 -6.18
CA GLU A 207 -12.21 16.68 -7.09
C GLU A 207 -12.18 16.03 -8.47
#